data_2f9c0c852979e963815d0fc9e4f32644
#
_entry.id   2f9c0c852979e963815d0fc9e4f32644
#
_cell.length_a   1.000
_cell.length_b   1.000
_cell.length_c   1.000
_cell.angle_alpha   90.00
_cell.angle_beta   90.00
_cell.angle_gamma   90.00
#
_symmetry.space_group_name_H-M   'P 1'
#
loop_
_entity.id
_entity.type
_entity.pdbx_description
1 polymer ?
#
loop_
_entity_poly.entity_id
_entity_poly.type
_entity_poly.pdbx_seq_one_letter_code
_entity_poly.pdbx_strand_id
1 'polypeptide(L)'
;MYKCYNSSMLRILKNFFLNILFVLISYPVIADENPYIFIDNNAQLLVKTLQENKELFKSDPVKFEDAVKVIYEPIIDFRRVSASVMGKKYYFAATADQRKSFQEIFKQSLLDTYAETLAQWDDQIIETIFPDEDIEKEIKNAEVKQLLITSDAEYPIIYKLRWSDGEWKIINIIINGVNLGLTFRNQFKALADQYNENMSLTIANWVSDAGNAGIE
;
A
#
# COMPACT_ATOMS: atom_id res chain seq x y z
N MET A 1 35.73 4.69 -65.83
CA MET A 1 34.27 4.84 -65.64
C MET A 1 33.92 4.40 -64.24
N TYR A 2 34.01 5.33 -63.27
CA TYR A 2 33.73 5.03 -61.86
C TYR A 2 32.31 5.51 -61.55
N LYS A 3 31.46 4.55 -61.11
CA LYS A 3 30.08 4.79 -60.70
C LYS A 3 30.10 5.49 -59.32
N CYS A 4 29.64 6.75 -59.23
CA CYS A 4 29.33 7.40 -57.97
C CYS A 4 28.21 6.68 -57.27
N TYR A 5 28.50 6.04 -56.12
CA TYR A 5 27.50 5.51 -55.23
C TYR A 5 26.90 6.64 -54.40
N ASN A 6 25.59 6.76 -54.47
CA ASN A 6 24.80 7.87 -53.93
C ASN A 6 24.83 7.91 -52.40
N SER A 7 25.49 8.90 -51.82
CA SER A 7 25.65 9.09 -50.37
C SER A 7 24.33 9.31 -49.61
N SER A 8 23.26 9.58 -50.33
CA SER A 8 21.93 9.82 -49.72
C SER A 8 21.27 8.49 -49.26
N MET A 9 21.52 7.40 -49.93
CA MET A 9 20.93 6.09 -49.59
C MET A 9 21.55 5.51 -48.29
N LEU A 10 22.84 5.75 -48.05
CA LEU A 10 23.52 5.32 -46.83
C LEU A 10 23.06 6.11 -45.57
N ARG A 11 22.67 7.40 -45.71
CA ARG A 11 22.13 8.19 -44.63
C ARG A 11 20.72 7.75 -44.22
N ILE A 12 19.90 7.36 -45.20
CA ILE A 12 18.53 6.86 -44.94
C ILE A 12 18.56 5.53 -44.18
N LEU A 13 19.45 4.60 -44.59
CA LEU A 13 19.63 3.31 -43.91
C LEU A 13 20.16 3.52 -42.46
N LYS A 14 21.09 4.44 -42.26
CA LYS A 14 21.66 4.69 -40.92
C LYS A 14 20.63 5.27 -39.97
N ASN A 15 19.76 6.16 -40.42
CA ASN A 15 18.68 6.73 -39.62
C ASN A 15 17.52 5.75 -39.37
N PHE A 16 17.29 4.81 -40.30
CA PHE A 16 16.29 3.75 -40.12
C PHE A 16 16.73 2.71 -39.07
N PHE A 17 18.03 2.34 -39.05
CA PHE A 17 18.57 1.44 -38.03
C PHE A 17 18.67 2.11 -36.62
N LEU A 18 18.88 3.43 -36.55
CA LEU A 18 18.97 4.14 -35.27
C LEU A 18 17.59 4.30 -34.60
N ASN A 19 16.49 4.33 -35.38
CA ASN A 19 15.13 4.39 -34.84
C ASN A 19 14.56 3.01 -34.47
N ILE A 20 15.12 1.90 -34.97
CA ILE A 20 14.69 0.54 -34.61
C ILE A 20 15.30 0.10 -33.25
N LEU A 21 16.40 0.71 -32.81
CA LEU A 21 17.08 0.34 -31.57
C LEU A 21 16.46 0.97 -30.31
N PHE A 22 15.42 1.83 -30.45
CA PHE A 22 14.77 2.47 -29.31
C PHE A 22 13.38 1.90 -28.95
N VAL A 23 12.98 0.83 -29.59
CA VAL A 23 11.66 0.23 -29.41
C VAL A 23 11.78 -1.21 -28.92
N LEU A 24 12.40 -1.54 -27.84
CA LEU A 24 12.19 -2.86 -27.21
C LEU A 24 13.04 -3.05 -25.94
N ILE A 25 12.93 -2.16 -24.98
CA ILE A 25 13.19 -2.56 -23.59
C ILE A 25 12.00 -2.13 -22.76
N SER A 26 10.82 -2.61 -23.10
CA SER A 26 9.79 -2.86 -22.10
C SER A 26 10.23 -4.16 -21.42
N TYR A 27 11.05 -4.04 -20.39
CA TYR A 27 11.11 -5.13 -19.43
C TYR A 27 9.69 -5.27 -18.89
N PRO A 28 9.02 -6.43 -19.04
CA PRO A 28 7.88 -6.68 -18.21
C PRO A 28 8.42 -6.54 -16.78
N VAL A 29 7.94 -5.57 -16.04
CA VAL A 29 7.96 -5.67 -14.59
C VAL A 29 7.17 -6.93 -14.34
N ILE A 30 7.86 -8.05 -14.12
CA ILE A 30 7.25 -9.28 -13.65
C ILE A 30 6.82 -8.87 -12.24
N ALA A 31 5.56 -8.48 -12.10
CA ALA A 31 4.96 -8.31 -10.80
C ALA A 31 5.22 -9.63 -10.09
N ASP A 32 5.83 -9.57 -8.93
CA ASP A 32 6.17 -10.76 -8.16
C ASP A 32 4.86 -11.46 -7.80
N GLU A 33 4.55 -12.57 -8.48
CA GLU A 33 3.33 -13.34 -8.25
C GLU A 33 3.30 -13.97 -6.85
N ASN A 34 4.45 -14.00 -6.16
CA ASN A 34 4.56 -14.55 -4.82
C ASN A 34 4.15 -13.51 -3.76
N PRO A 35 3.01 -13.72 -3.06
CA PRO A 35 2.51 -12.76 -2.07
C PRO A 35 3.42 -12.59 -0.85
N TYR A 36 4.24 -13.58 -0.51
CA TYR A 36 5.17 -13.51 0.61
C TYR A 36 6.36 -12.62 0.27
N ILE A 37 6.93 -12.77 -0.92
CA ILE A 37 8.00 -11.89 -1.41
C ILE A 37 7.47 -10.46 -1.58
N PHE A 38 6.24 -10.29 -2.07
CA PHE A 38 5.59 -8.99 -2.18
C PHE A 38 5.50 -8.28 -0.81
N ILE A 39 5.03 -8.96 0.23
CA ILE A 39 4.94 -8.38 1.58
C ILE A 39 6.32 -8.15 2.15
N ASP A 40 7.24 -9.10 2.04
CA ASP A 40 8.60 -8.97 2.56
C ASP A 40 9.33 -7.76 1.98
N ASN A 41 9.38 -7.65 0.67
CA ASN A 41 10.05 -6.54 -0.02
C ASN A 41 9.50 -5.18 0.39
N ASN A 42 8.17 -5.04 0.49
CA ASN A 42 7.54 -3.78 0.89
C ASN A 42 7.74 -3.46 2.37
N ALA A 43 7.74 -4.46 3.24
CA ALA A 43 8.04 -4.27 4.66
C ALA A 43 9.49 -3.85 4.89
N GLN A 44 10.46 -4.51 4.24
CA GLN A 44 11.88 -4.12 4.34
C GLN A 44 12.12 -2.72 3.75
N LEU A 45 11.44 -2.38 2.65
CA LEU A 45 11.51 -1.04 2.08
C LEU A 45 10.94 0.01 3.03
N LEU A 46 9.81 -0.28 3.69
CA LEU A 46 9.23 0.61 4.70
C LEU A 46 10.20 0.80 5.87
N VAL A 47 10.73 -0.27 6.46
CA VAL A 47 11.71 -0.20 7.57
C VAL A 47 12.91 0.66 7.18
N LYS A 48 13.50 0.42 6.02
CA LYS A 48 14.61 1.23 5.50
C LYS A 48 14.22 2.70 5.38
N THR A 49 13.02 2.98 4.83
CA THR A 49 12.52 4.35 4.67
C THR A 49 12.34 5.04 6.02
N LEU A 50 11.80 4.35 7.02
CA LEU A 50 11.64 4.88 8.38
C LEU A 50 13.00 5.24 9.00
N GLN A 51 13.97 4.34 8.90
CA GLN A 51 15.32 4.57 9.43
C GLN A 51 16.04 5.74 8.75
N GLU A 52 15.96 5.83 7.42
CA GLU A 52 16.60 6.90 6.64
C GLU A 52 15.96 8.27 6.84
N ASN A 53 14.67 8.32 7.20
CA ASN A 53 13.89 9.56 7.33
C ASN A 53 13.50 9.89 8.78
N LYS A 54 14.02 9.18 9.77
CA LYS A 54 13.68 9.36 11.20
C LYS A 54 13.77 10.81 11.67
N GLU A 55 14.84 11.53 11.26
CA GLU A 55 15.06 12.93 11.66
C GLU A 55 14.07 13.90 10.97
N LEU A 56 13.47 13.50 9.84
CA LEU A 56 12.48 14.33 9.15
C LEU A 56 11.19 14.46 9.98
N PHE A 57 10.82 13.45 10.76
CA PHE A 57 9.62 13.55 11.59
C PHE A 57 9.63 14.77 12.50
N LYS A 58 10.81 15.17 13.03
CA LYS A 58 10.98 16.36 13.88
C LYS A 58 11.17 17.65 13.10
N SER A 59 11.88 17.58 11.97
CA SER A 59 12.29 18.78 11.21
C SER A 59 11.31 19.18 10.11
N ASP A 60 10.66 18.19 9.47
CA ASP A 60 9.69 18.36 8.37
C ASP A 60 8.73 17.16 8.34
N PRO A 61 7.72 17.11 9.26
CA PRO A 61 6.78 15.99 9.37
C PRO A 61 6.09 15.65 8.04
N VAL A 62 5.79 16.66 7.22
CA VAL A 62 5.13 16.45 5.92
C VAL A 62 6.01 15.63 4.99
N LYS A 63 7.31 15.91 4.93
CA LYS A 63 8.22 15.09 4.11
C LYS A 63 8.39 13.67 4.65
N PHE A 64 8.35 13.49 5.97
CA PHE A 64 8.34 12.15 6.56
C PHE A 64 7.10 11.38 6.12
N GLU A 65 5.92 11.97 6.25
CA GLU A 65 4.66 11.38 5.81
C GLU A 65 4.66 11.05 4.31
N ASP A 66 5.15 11.96 3.47
CA ASP A 66 5.26 11.73 2.02
C ASP A 66 6.20 10.54 1.71
N ALA A 67 7.32 10.41 2.42
CA ALA A 67 8.24 9.30 2.24
C ALA A 67 7.59 7.95 2.60
N VAL A 68 6.83 7.90 3.70
CA VAL A 68 6.07 6.70 4.11
C VAL A 68 4.93 6.41 3.12
N LYS A 69 4.21 7.43 2.70
CA LYS A 69 3.07 7.35 1.78
C LYS A 69 3.43 6.70 0.44
N VAL A 70 4.58 7.04 -0.12
CA VAL A 70 5.09 6.46 -1.38
C VAL A 70 5.19 4.94 -1.30
N ILE A 71 5.46 4.38 -0.11
CA ILE A 71 5.59 2.92 0.08
C ILE A 71 4.23 2.24 0.24
N TYR A 72 3.37 2.75 1.13
CA TYR A 72 2.15 2.02 1.49
C TYR A 72 0.97 2.28 0.54
N GLU A 73 0.89 3.47 -0.06
CA GLU A 73 -0.26 3.84 -0.90
C GLU A 73 -0.43 2.91 -2.13
N PRO A 74 0.64 2.55 -2.86
CA PRO A 74 0.50 1.65 -4.02
C PRO A 74 0.17 0.21 -3.65
N ILE A 75 0.49 -0.26 -2.44
CA ILE A 75 0.32 -1.67 -2.05
C ILE A 75 -1.02 -1.97 -1.37
N ILE A 76 -1.81 -0.95 -1.02
CA ILE A 76 -3.12 -1.10 -0.37
C ILE A 76 -4.25 -0.79 -1.36
N ASP A 77 -5.26 -1.67 -1.45
CA ASP A 77 -6.50 -1.37 -2.18
C ASP A 77 -7.40 -0.45 -1.33
N PHE A 78 -7.05 0.84 -1.28
CA PHE A 78 -7.81 1.83 -0.50
C PHE A 78 -9.26 1.95 -0.91
N ARG A 79 -9.58 1.73 -2.19
CA ARG A 79 -10.96 1.73 -2.66
C ARG A 79 -11.77 0.60 -2.02
N ARG A 80 -11.20 -0.58 -1.93
CA ARG A 80 -11.84 -1.76 -1.33
C ARG A 80 -11.86 -1.67 0.19
N VAL A 81 -10.75 -1.24 0.79
CA VAL A 81 -10.64 -1.11 2.25
C VAL A 81 -11.65 -0.07 2.76
N SER A 82 -11.68 1.13 2.18
CA SER A 82 -12.63 2.18 2.59
C SER A 82 -14.09 1.75 2.40
N ALA A 83 -14.41 1.07 1.28
CA ALA A 83 -15.74 0.49 1.08
C ALA A 83 -16.11 -0.56 2.14
N SER A 84 -15.12 -1.36 2.56
CA SER A 84 -15.30 -2.34 3.64
C SER A 84 -15.49 -1.69 5.01
N VAL A 85 -14.79 -0.60 5.28
CA VAL A 85 -14.93 0.22 6.49
C VAL A 85 -16.30 0.88 6.56
N MET A 86 -16.77 1.51 5.49
CA MET A 86 -18.14 2.03 5.44
C MET A 86 -19.18 0.92 5.66
N GLY A 87 -18.91 -0.29 5.20
CA GLY A 87 -19.87 -1.39 5.21
C GLY A 87 -21.01 -1.17 4.21
N LYS A 88 -21.73 -2.25 3.92
CA LYS A 88 -22.76 -2.27 2.85
C LYS A 88 -23.81 -1.17 3.02
N LYS A 89 -24.32 -0.95 4.24
CA LYS A 89 -25.37 0.04 4.53
C LYS A 89 -24.96 1.45 4.10
N TYR A 90 -23.86 1.93 4.63
CA TYR A 90 -23.41 3.31 4.43
C TYR A 90 -22.76 3.52 3.07
N TYR A 91 -22.08 2.50 2.54
CA TYR A 91 -21.52 2.55 1.20
C TYR A 91 -22.59 2.79 0.12
N PHE A 92 -23.75 2.12 0.22
CA PHE A 92 -24.85 2.33 -0.73
C PHE A 92 -25.65 3.60 -0.44
N ALA A 93 -25.71 4.08 0.79
CA ALA A 93 -26.33 5.35 1.14
C ALA A 93 -25.50 6.57 0.67
N ALA A 94 -24.16 6.42 0.59
CA ALA A 94 -23.28 7.49 0.15
C ALA A 94 -23.30 7.68 -1.37
N THR A 95 -23.11 8.92 -1.81
CA THR A 95 -22.89 9.26 -3.22
C THR A 95 -21.50 8.80 -3.70
N ALA A 96 -21.25 8.81 -5.01
CA ALA A 96 -19.93 8.49 -5.55
C ALA A 96 -18.84 9.46 -5.02
N ASP A 97 -19.17 10.75 -4.94
CA ASP A 97 -18.26 11.79 -4.44
C ASP A 97 -17.96 11.59 -2.95
N GLN A 98 -18.97 11.26 -2.13
CA GLN A 98 -18.79 10.96 -0.71
C GLN A 98 -17.89 9.73 -0.50
N ARG A 99 -18.05 8.66 -1.30
CA ARG A 99 -17.17 7.49 -1.23
C ARG A 99 -15.72 7.82 -1.58
N LYS A 100 -15.52 8.64 -2.63
CA LYS A 100 -14.20 9.11 -3.03
C LYS A 100 -13.58 10.01 -1.93
N SER A 101 -14.36 10.94 -1.41
CA SER A 101 -13.93 11.81 -0.31
C SER A 101 -13.52 10.97 0.93
N PHE A 102 -14.32 9.99 1.30
CA PHE A 102 -13.99 9.11 2.41
C PHE A 102 -12.69 8.32 2.17
N GLN A 103 -12.48 7.82 0.96
CA GLN A 103 -11.24 7.12 0.63
C GLN A 103 -9.99 8.00 0.86
N GLU A 104 -10.03 9.26 0.43
CA GLU A 104 -8.91 10.19 0.62
C GLU A 104 -8.72 10.57 2.10
N ILE A 105 -9.81 10.88 2.80
CA ILE A 105 -9.78 11.18 4.24
C ILE A 105 -9.27 9.97 5.04
N PHE A 106 -9.70 8.77 4.70
CA PHE A 106 -9.26 7.54 5.36
C PHE A 106 -7.76 7.30 5.19
N LYS A 107 -7.23 7.48 3.96
CA LYS A 107 -5.78 7.38 3.70
C LYS A 107 -4.98 8.36 4.56
N GLN A 108 -5.36 9.62 4.50
CA GLN A 108 -4.64 10.67 5.24
C GLN A 108 -4.73 10.45 6.74
N SER A 109 -5.92 10.16 7.25
CA SER A 109 -6.15 9.91 8.67
C SER A 109 -5.34 8.72 9.23
N LEU A 110 -5.10 7.68 8.44
CA LEU A 110 -4.20 6.60 8.86
C LEU A 110 -2.77 7.12 9.06
N LEU A 111 -2.29 7.94 8.13
CA LEU A 111 -0.96 8.49 8.20
C LEU A 111 -0.82 9.44 9.40
N ASP A 112 -1.73 10.41 9.52
CA ASP A 112 -1.74 11.39 10.62
C ASP A 112 -1.74 10.70 12.01
N THR A 113 -2.53 9.61 12.14
CA THR A 113 -2.66 8.89 13.40
C THR A 113 -1.41 8.08 13.75
N TYR A 114 -0.77 7.44 12.76
CA TYR A 114 0.31 6.49 13.01
C TYR A 114 1.71 7.01 12.68
N ALA A 115 1.84 8.24 12.15
CA ALA A 115 3.13 8.83 11.79
C ALA A 115 4.11 8.87 12.99
N GLU A 116 3.63 9.22 14.18
CA GLU A 116 4.45 9.25 15.39
C GLU A 116 4.96 7.86 15.78
N THR A 117 4.08 6.85 15.75
CA THR A 117 4.46 5.45 16.03
C THR A 117 5.47 4.94 15.02
N LEU A 118 5.28 5.24 13.73
CA LEU A 118 6.23 4.87 12.68
C LEU A 118 7.58 5.59 12.85
N ALA A 119 7.58 6.84 13.28
CA ALA A 119 8.81 7.60 13.54
C ALA A 119 9.61 7.10 14.75
N GLN A 120 8.98 6.32 15.64
CA GLN A 120 9.64 5.66 16.78
C GLN A 120 10.32 4.35 16.40
N TRP A 121 10.25 3.94 15.11
CA TRP A 121 10.96 2.75 14.65
C TRP A 121 12.47 2.89 14.87
N ASP A 122 13.07 1.92 15.54
CA ASP A 122 14.49 1.92 15.90
C ASP A 122 15.14 0.56 15.62
N ASP A 123 15.14 -0.33 16.57
CA ASP A 123 15.77 -1.65 16.54
C ASP A 123 14.79 -2.82 16.33
N GLN A 124 13.51 -2.51 16.13
CA GLN A 124 12.52 -3.53 15.85
C GLN A 124 12.83 -4.25 14.53
N ILE A 125 12.56 -5.55 14.51
CA ILE A 125 12.75 -6.40 13.35
C ILE A 125 11.37 -6.83 12.83
N ILE A 126 11.20 -6.85 11.52
CA ILE A 126 10.04 -7.45 10.89
C ILE A 126 10.49 -8.66 10.07
N GLU A 127 9.92 -9.82 10.38
CA GLU A 127 10.28 -11.09 9.77
C GLU A 127 9.07 -11.72 9.08
N THR A 128 9.23 -12.08 7.80
CA THR A 128 8.17 -12.74 7.03
C THR A 128 8.25 -14.26 7.23
N ILE A 129 7.14 -14.88 7.58
CA ILE A 129 7.04 -16.33 7.70
C ILE A 129 6.68 -16.90 6.34
N PHE A 130 7.68 -17.49 5.67
CA PHE A 130 7.50 -18.17 4.40
C PHE A 130 6.94 -19.58 4.62
N PRO A 131 6.07 -20.09 3.73
CA PRO A 131 5.60 -21.48 3.80
C PRO A 131 6.74 -22.44 3.41
N ASP A 132 6.68 -23.64 3.94
CA ASP A 132 7.59 -24.73 3.61
C ASP A 132 7.34 -25.32 2.21
N GLU A 133 6.13 -25.14 1.67
CA GLU A 133 5.69 -25.67 0.39
C GLU A 133 5.62 -24.58 -0.69
N ASP A 134 5.77 -25.00 -1.94
CA ASP A 134 5.59 -24.10 -3.08
C ASP A 134 4.15 -23.57 -3.14
N ILE A 135 4.01 -22.29 -3.44
CA ILE A 135 2.70 -21.66 -3.55
C ILE A 135 2.03 -22.11 -4.84
N GLU A 136 0.77 -22.54 -4.73
CA GLU A 136 -0.04 -22.86 -5.91
C GLU A 136 -0.10 -21.66 -6.86
N LYS A 137 0.12 -21.92 -8.15
CA LYS A 137 -0.05 -20.91 -9.19
C LYS A 137 -1.53 -20.55 -9.32
N GLU A 138 -1.83 -19.29 -9.64
CA GLU A 138 -3.18 -18.76 -9.88
C GLU A 138 -4.07 -18.52 -8.64
N ILE A 139 -3.51 -18.41 -7.43
CA ILE A 139 -4.29 -17.96 -6.28
C ILE A 139 -4.69 -16.49 -6.45
N LYS A 140 -5.95 -16.18 -6.09
CA LYS A 140 -6.49 -14.80 -6.15
C LYS A 140 -6.52 -14.10 -4.79
N ASN A 141 -6.38 -14.84 -3.72
CA ASN A 141 -6.32 -14.34 -2.36
C ASN A 141 -5.21 -15.07 -1.63
N ALA A 142 -4.49 -14.35 -0.79
CA ALA A 142 -3.43 -14.92 0.04
C ALA A 142 -3.50 -14.33 1.46
N GLU A 143 -2.90 -15.06 2.37
CA GLU A 143 -2.65 -14.61 3.72
C GLU A 143 -1.15 -14.73 3.98
N VAL A 144 -0.52 -13.61 4.35
CA VAL A 144 0.90 -13.57 4.70
C VAL A 144 1.04 -13.16 6.15
N LYS A 145 1.85 -13.90 6.88
CA LYS A 145 2.17 -13.63 8.28
C LYS A 145 3.56 -13.06 8.40
N GLN A 146 3.69 -11.99 9.19
CA GLN A 146 4.96 -11.46 9.69
C GLN A 146 4.98 -11.47 11.22
N LEU A 147 6.16 -11.42 11.78
CA LEU A 147 6.41 -11.13 13.19
C LEU A 147 7.08 -9.77 13.30
N LEU A 148 6.49 -8.87 14.05
CA LEU A 148 7.16 -7.67 14.55
C LEU A 148 7.81 -8.04 15.87
N ILE A 149 9.13 -8.02 15.91
CA ILE A 149 9.97 -8.43 17.04
C ILE A 149 10.54 -7.17 17.67
N THR A 150 10.24 -6.98 18.95
CA THR A 150 10.81 -5.92 19.79
C THR A 150 11.75 -6.52 20.83
N SER A 151 12.37 -5.68 21.67
CA SER A 151 13.18 -6.15 22.81
C SER A 151 12.40 -7.04 23.79
N ASP A 152 11.08 -6.84 23.89
CA ASP A 152 10.27 -7.38 24.98
C ASP A 152 9.21 -8.39 24.52
N ALA A 153 8.82 -8.35 23.24
CA ALA A 153 7.72 -9.18 22.74
C ALA A 153 7.78 -9.41 21.22
N GLU A 154 6.99 -10.39 20.76
CA GLU A 154 6.71 -10.66 19.37
C GLU A 154 5.22 -10.42 19.09
N TYR A 155 4.93 -9.62 18.05
CA TYR A 155 3.57 -9.30 17.65
C TYR A 155 3.29 -9.86 16.26
N PRO A 156 2.38 -10.82 16.12
CA PRO A 156 2.01 -11.35 14.82
C PRO A 156 1.21 -10.32 14.02
N ILE A 157 1.60 -10.15 12.77
CA ILE A 157 0.90 -9.34 11.77
C ILE A 157 0.44 -10.27 10.65
N ILE A 158 -0.85 -10.22 10.32
CA ILE A 158 -1.44 -11.00 9.24
C ILE A 158 -1.98 -10.05 8.19
N TYR A 159 -1.46 -10.16 6.98
CA TYR A 159 -1.92 -9.42 5.81
C TYR A 159 -2.90 -10.28 5.01
N LYS A 160 -4.09 -9.78 4.74
CA LYS A 160 -5.01 -10.35 3.77
C LYS A 160 -4.77 -9.66 2.43
N LEU A 161 -4.45 -10.45 1.43
CA LEU A 161 -4.08 -9.98 0.10
C LEU A 161 -5.09 -10.42 -0.94
N ARG A 162 -5.19 -9.65 -2.01
CA ARG A 162 -5.95 -9.99 -3.21
C ARG A 162 -5.13 -9.65 -4.45
N TRP A 163 -5.09 -10.58 -5.38
CA TRP A 163 -4.58 -10.36 -6.73
C TRP A 163 -5.60 -9.57 -7.55
N SER A 164 -5.23 -8.42 -8.07
CA SER A 164 -6.09 -7.56 -8.89
C SER A 164 -5.22 -6.76 -9.86
N ASP A 165 -5.65 -6.73 -11.12
CA ASP A 165 -5.03 -5.91 -12.16
C ASP A 165 -3.53 -6.19 -12.37
N GLY A 166 -3.10 -7.45 -12.16
CA GLY A 166 -1.72 -7.90 -12.37
C GLY A 166 -0.79 -7.67 -11.18
N GLU A 167 -1.32 -7.38 -9.99
CA GLU A 167 -0.52 -7.16 -8.78
C GLU A 167 -1.26 -7.58 -7.50
N TRP A 168 -0.50 -7.86 -6.44
CA TRP A 168 -1.04 -8.06 -5.11
C TRP A 168 -1.42 -6.72 -4.47
N LYS A 169 -2.54 -6.72 -3.76
CA LYS A 169 -2.97 -5.58 -2.92
C LYS A 169 -3.37 -6.07 -1.53
N ILE A 170 -2.97 -5.32 -0.52
CA ILE A 170 -3.44 -5.51 0.85
C ILE A 170 -4.90 -5.03 0.93
N ILE A 171 -5.78 -5.89 1.45
CA ILE A 171 -7.21 -5.60 1.64
C ILE A 171 -7.63 -5.61 3.11
N ASN A 172 -6.81 -6.13 4.01
CA ASN A 172 -6.98 -6.07 5.45
C ASN A 172 -5.68 -6.42 6.18
N ILE A 173 -5.54 -5.92 7.39
CA ILE A 173 -4.42 -6.22 8.30
C ILE A 173 -4.99 -6.61 9.66
N ILE A 174 -4.39 -7.62 10.28
CA ILE A 174 -4.67 -8.05 11.65
C ILE A 174 -3.36 -7.98 12.41
N ILE A 175 -3.29 -7.18 13.48
CA ILE A 175 -2.09 -7.00 14.30
C ILE A 175 -2.38 -7.55 15.70
N ASN A 176 -1.61 -8.51 16.16
CA ASN A 176 -1.76 -9.13 17.49
C ASN A 176 -3.23 -9.54 17.79
N GLY A 177 -3.93 -10.10 16.79
CA GLY A 177 -5.34 -10.49 16.89
C GLY A 177 -6.36 -9.37 16.67
N VAL A 178 -5.96 -8.10 16.67
CA VAL A 178 -6.84 -6.96 16.38
C VAL A 178 -7.04 -6.80 14.88
N ASN A 179 -8.25 -7.00 14.40
CA ASN A 179 -8.61 -6.85 12.98
C ASN A 179 -8.91 -5.38 12.66
N LEU A 180 -7.95 -4.69 12.03
CA LEU A 180 -8.05 -3.25 11.74
C LEU A 180 -9.27 -2.90 10.87
N GLY A 181 -9.55 -3.71 9.84
CA GLY A 181 -10.71 -3.47 8.98
C GLY A 181 -12.04 -3.57 9.73
N LEU A 182 -12.17 -4.49 10.70
CA LEU A 182 -13.35 -4.62 11.53
C LEU A 182 -13.42 -3.49 12.56
N THR A 183 -12.31 -3.13 13.18
CA THR A 183 -12.22 -2.00 14.14
C THR A 183 -12.67 -0.71 13.48
N PHE A 184 -12.11 -0.36 12.33
CA PHE A 184 -12.50 0.85 11.58
C PHE A 184 -13.95 0.81 11.11
N ARG A 185 -14.48 -0.36 10.72
CA ARG A 185 -15.92 -0.49 10.39
C ARG A 185 -16.81 -0.19 11.59
N ASN A 186 -16.47 -0.70 12.76
CA ASN A 186 -17.24 -0.43 13.98
C ASN A 186 -17.17 1.05 14.37
N GLN A 187 -16.00 1.66 14.21
CA GLN A 187 -15.79 3.10 14.41
C GLN A 187 -16.61 3.94 13.43
N PHE A 188 -16.59 3.60 12.14
CA PHE A 188 -17.41 4.30 11.13
C PHE A 188 -18.90 4.21 11.45
N LYS A 189 -19.36 3.01 11.86
CA LYS A 189 -20.75 2.82 12.28
C LYS A 189 -21.12 3.70 13.48
N ALA A 190 -20.29 3.69 14.52
CA ALA A 190 -20.54 4.50 15.72
C ALA A 190 -20.58 6.00 15.38
N LEU A 191 -19.67 6.46 14.52
CA LEU A 191 -19.63 7.85 14.06
C LEU A 191 -20.86 8.20 13.20
N ALA A 192 -21.30 7.30 12.33
CA ALA A 192 -22.50 7.50 11.54
C ALA A 192 -23.77 7.59 12.42
N ASP A 193 -23.88 6.73 13.44
CA ASP A 193 -24.97 6.77 14.41
C ASP A 193 -24.96 8.11 15.19
N GLN A 194 -23.78 8.61 15.58
CA GLN A 194 -23.63 9.91 16.25
C GLN A 194 -24.12 11.09 15.42
N TYR A 195 -23.93 11.04 14.12
CA TYR A 195 -24.37 12.08 13.17
C TYR A 195 -25.71 11.78 12.50
N ASN A 196 -26.56 10.92 13.10
CA ASN A 196 -27.86 10.51 12.58
C ASN A 196 -27.79 10.08 11.09
N GLU A 197 -26.77 9.30 10.76
CA GLU A 197 -26.48 8.78 9.41
C GLU A 197 -26.25 9.87 8.33
N ASN A 198 -25.95 11.09 8.74
CA ASN A 198 -25.53 12.13 7.81
C ASN A 198 -24.11 11.81 7.28
N MET A 199 -24.04 11.26 6.06
CA MET A 199 -22.78 10.81 5.47
C MET A 199 -21.74 11.93 5.32
N SER A 200 -22.18 13.15 4.99
CA SER A 200 -21.24 14.29 4.87
C SER A 200 -20.59 14.63 6.20
N LEU A 201 -21.35 14.68 7.28
CA LEU A 201 -20.84 14.95 8.63
C LEU A 201 -19.99 13.77 9.13
N THR A 202 -20.44 12.53 8.91
CA THR A 202 -19.68 11.33 9.29
C THR A 202 -18.30 11.32 8.64
N ILE A 203 -18.25 11.57 7.32
CA ILE A 203 -17.00 11.56 6.56
C ILE A 203 -16.09 12.71 6.97
N ALA A 204 -16.64 13.92 7.14
CA ALA A 204 -15.87 15.11 7.51
C ALA A 204 -15.25 15.03 8.91
N ASN A 205 -15.81 14.21 9.81
CA ASN A 205 -15.33 14.03 11.18
C ASN A 205 -14.61 12.68 11.40
N TRP A 206 -14.25 12.00 10.31
CA TRP A 206 -13.54 10.73 10.42
C TRP A 206 -12.09 10.94 10.90
N VAL A 207 -11.70 10.16 11.90
CA VAL A 207 -10.31 9.97 12.32
C VAL A 207 -10.09 8.47 12.50
N SER A 208 -9.07 7.91 11.87
CA SER A 208 -8.72 6.50 12.02
C SER A 208 -8.06 6.27 13.38
N ASP A 209 -8.70 5.49 14.23
CA ASP A 209 -8.17 5.14 15.54
C ASP A 209 -8.44 3.67 15.83
N ALA A 210 -7.40 2.86 15.81
CA ALA A 210 -7.46 1.45 16.21
C ALA A 210 -6.93 1.23 17.64
N GLY A 211 -6.72 2.30 18.40
CA GLY A 211 -6.00 2.23 19.66
C GLY A 211 -4.57 1.72 19.46
N ASN A 212 -3.99 1.10 20.45
CA ASN A 212 -2.65 0.51 20.35
C ASN A 212 -2.59 -0.74 19.47
N ALA A 213 -3.68 -1.14 18.80
CA ALA A 213 -3.80 -2.35 17.97
C ALA A 213 -3.20 -3.60 18.65
N GLY A 214 -3.29 -3.68 20.00
CA GLY A 214 -2.73 -4.77 20.79
C GLY A 214 -1.20 -4.78 20.90
N ILE A 215 -0.54 -3.68 20.58
CA ILE A 215 0.89 -3.45 20.79
C ILE A 215 0.99 -2.52 22.01
N GLU A 216 1.26 -3.07 23.19
CA GLU A 216 1.52 -2.32 24.44
C GLU A 216 2.97 -2.52 24.84
#